data_c75dd75b569809e9da7bec8b7bde3cc0
#
_entry.id   c75dd75b569809e9da7bec8b7bde3cc0
#
_cell.length_a   1.000
_cell.length_b   1.000
_cell.length_c   1.000
_cell.angle_alpha   90.00
_cell.angle_beta   90.00
_cell.angle_gamma   90.00
#
_symmetry.space_group_name_H-M   'P 1'
#
loop_
_entity.id
_entity.type
_entity.pdbx_description
1 polymer ?
#
loop_
_entity_poly.entity_id
_entity_poly.type
_entity_poly.pdbx_seq_one_letter_code
_entity_poly.pdbx_strand_id
1 'polypeptide(L)'
;HIIKESILVYTFRSKNQGGCKALSAADIYDIHQVAAESDVVDFIDVEYFEAKNPQKEIAMLREMGAYVIASHHDFEQTPDPEVIRMLLEQIRESGADVVKLAVMPQNMWDVLHLLEETNRFHENHPDHPLITMSMGAKGGISRVAGEFFGSCVTFGAGGQASAPGQ
;
A
#
# COMPACT_ATOMS: atom_id res chain seq x y z
N HIS A 1 19.65 17.04 -6.95
CA HIS A 1 18.72 18.09 -7.39
C HIS A 1 17.29 17.58 -7.64
N ILE A 2 17.11 16.29 -7.97
CA ILE A 2 15.78 15.69 -8.23
C ILE A 2 14.97 15.51 -6.93
N ILE A 3 15.63 15.30 -5.80
CA ILE A 3 14.99 14.95 -4.51
C ILE A 3 14.26 16.15 -3.87
N LYS A 4 14.59 17.40 -4.21
CA LYS A 4 13.98 18.58 -3.55
C LYS A 4 12.52 18.88 -3.96
N GLU A 5 12.04 18.28 -5.03
CA GLU A 5 10.67 18.46 -5.56
C GLU A 5 9.88 17.14 -5.62
N SER A 6 10.43 16.06 -5.06
CA SER A 6 9.83 14.72 -5.10
C SER A 6 9.38 14.30 -3.72
N ILE A 7 8.20 13.68 -3.63
CA ILE A 7 7.73 13.01 -2.42
C ILE A 7 8.52 11.71 -2.24
N LEU A 8 9.10 11.50 -1.06
CA LEU A 8 9.86 10.31 -0.74
C LEU A 8 9.03 9.36 0.13
N VAL A 9 8.77 8.17 -0.39
CA VAL A 9 8.09 7.09 0.33
C VAL A 9 9.14 6.09 0.83
N TYR A 10 9.28 5.96 2.14
CA TYR A 10 10.07 4.90 2.74
C TYR A 10 9.25 3.61 2.83
N THR A 11 9.77 2.53 2.29
CA THR A 11 9.12 1.21 2.33
C THR A 11 10.11 0.13 2.74
N PHE A 12 9.85 -0.54 3.86
CA PHE A 12 10.41 -1.85 4.13
C PHE A 12 9.37 -2.91 3.73
N ARG A 13 9.74 -3.80 2.82
CA ARG A 13 8.86 -4.90 2.39
C ARG A 13 9.32 -6.20 3.02
N SER A 14 8.48 -6.81 3.87
CA SER A 14 8.74 -8.08 4.52
C SER A 14 8.78 -9.23 3.52
N LYS A 15 9.43 -10.32 3.90
CA LYS A 15 9.48 -11.52 3.06
C LYS A 15 8.09 -12.09 2.77
N ASN A 16 7.18 -12.01 3.74
CA ASN A 16 5.80 -12.50 3.59
C ASN A 16 5.01 -11.70 2.55
N GLN A 17 5.39 -10.44 2.33
CA GLN A 17 4.74 -9.56 1.36
C GLN A 17 5.64 -9.26 0.14
N GLY A 18 6.48 -10.21 -0.26
CA GLY A 18 7.27 -10.16 -1.49
C GLY A 18 8.64 -9.50 -1.38
N GLY A 19 9.09 -9.12 -0.19
CA GLY A 19 10.42 -8.56 0.05
C GLY A 19 11.52 -9.62 0.12
N CYS A 20 12.77 -9.16 0.16
CA CYS A 20 13.95 -10.03 0.18
C CYS A 20 14.43 -10.40 1.59
N LYS A 21 14.01 -9.65 2.63
CA LYS A 21 14.52 -9.80 3.99
C LYS A 21 13.40 -10.15 4.97
N ALA A 22 13.74 -11.03 5.91
CA ALA A 22 12.93 -11.27 7.09
C ALA A 22 13.55 -10.48 8.27
N LEU A 23 12.78 -9.56 8.83
CA LEU A 23 13.09 -8.87 10.09
C LEU A 23 11.96 -9.15 11.09
N SER A 24 12.23 -8.99 12.37
CA SER A 24 11.17 -9.03 13.37
C SER A 24 10.29 -7.79 13.28
N ALA A 25 9.04 -7.88 13.73
CA ALA A 25 8.16 -6.72 13.79
C ALA A 25 8.74 -5.59 14.68
N ALA A 26 9.57 -5.93 15.67
CA ALA A 26 10.26 -4.94 16.50
C ALA A 26 11.35 -4.20 15.70
N ASP A 27 12.17 -4.94 14.95
CA ASP A 27 13.21 -4.32 14.12
C ASP A 27 12.60 -3.40 13.03
N ILE A 28 11.47 -3.82 12.45
CA ILE A 28 10.75 -3.01 11.45
C ILE A 28 10.21 -1.74 12.10
N TYR A 29 9.62 -1.85 13.28
CA TYR A 29 9.14 -0.71 14.06
C TYR A 29 10.26 0.31 14.34
N ASP A 30 11.43 -0.17 14.80
CA ASP A 30 12.60 0.69 15.08
C ASP A 30 13.09 1.40 13.80
N ILE A 31 13.11 0.69 12.66
CA ILE A 31 13.48 1.28 11.37
C ILE A 31 12.46 2.34 10.94
N HIS A 32 11.17 2.13 11.14
CA HIS A 32 10.13 3.13 10.84
C HIS A 32 10.29 4.39 11.69
N GLN A 33 10.68 4.26 12.97
CA GLN A 33 10.98 5.42 13.83
C GLN A 33 12.17 6.22 13.29
N VAL A 34 13.27 5.54 12.93
CA VAL A 34 14.45 6.21 12.32
C VAL A 34 14.07 6.91 11.01
N ALA A 35 13.19 6.29 10.20
CA ALA A 35 12.71 6.94 8.97
C ALA A 35 11.85 8.18 9.26
N ALA A 36 11.00 8.14 10.30
CA ALA A 36 10.17 9.27 10.72
C ALA A 36 10.98 10.42 11.31
N GLU A 37 12.12 10.12 11.96
CA GLU A 37 13.05 11.14 12.46
C GLU A 37 13.83 11.82 11.34
N SER A 38 13.75 11.31 10.11
CA SER A 38 14.48 11.87 8.97
C SER A 38 13.68 13.00 8.31
N ASP A 39 14.27 14.17 8.18
CA ASP A 39 13.68 15.34 7.52
C ASP A 39 13.46 15.16 6.00
N VAL A 40 13.78 13.97 5.43
CA VAL A 40 13.70 13.72 3.99
C VAL A 40 12.62 12.73 3.60
N VAL A 41 12.03 12.01 4.56
CA VAL A 41 10.96 11.02 4.31
C VAL A 41 9.61 11.68 4.54
N ASP A 42 8.76 11.67 3.51
CA ASP A 42 7.40 12.21 3.59
C ASP A 42 6.38 11.15 4.02
N PHE A 43 6.49 9.94 3.45
CA PHE A 43 5.58 8.83 3.73
C PHE A 43 6.31 7.59 4.22
N ILE A 44 5.71 6.88 5.16
CA ILE A 44 6.16 5.57 5.64
C ILE A 44 5.10 4.52 5.32
N ASP A 45 5.50 3.47 4.57
CA ASP A 45 4.64 2.33 4.23
C ASP A 45 4.71 1.28 5.36
N VAL A 46 3.64 1.14 6.11
CA VAL A 46 3.46 0.17 7.20
C VAL A 46 2.64 -1.02 6.71
N GLU A 47 3.18 -2.22 6.77
CA GLU A 47 2.46 -3.45 6.45
C GLU A 47 1.47 -3.80 7.57
N TYR A 48 0.19 -3.52 7.33
CA TYR A 48 -0.85 -3.54 8.36
C TYR A 48 -0.94 -4.87 9.12
N PHE A 49 -0.90 -6.00 8.41
CA PHE A 49 -1.05 -7.32 9.02
C PHE A 49 0.27 -7.95 9.52
N GLU A 50 1.43 -7.36 9.19
CA GLU A 50 2.73 -7.81 9.69
C GLU A 50 3.14 -7.05 10.98
N ALA A 51 2.62 -5.85 11.18
CA ALA A 51 2.87 -5.05 12.36
C ALA A 51 2.22 -5.67 13.60
N LYS A 52 2.92 -5.67 14.73
CA LYS A 52 2.41 -6.23 16.00
C LYS A 52 1.20 -5.47 16.54
N ASN A 53 1.19 -4.16 16.37
CA ASN A 53 0.10 -3.27 16.74
C ASN A 53 0.05 -2.11 15.74
N PRO A 54 -0.57 -2.32 14.57
CA PRO A 54 -0.52 -1.35 13.48
C PRO A 54 -1.13 0.00 13.85
N GLN A 55 -2.25 0.04 14.59
CA GLN A 55 -2.90 1.29 14.96
C GLN A 55 -1.99 2.15 15.86
N LYS A 56 -1.30 1.51 16.82
CA LYS A 56 -0.37 2.22 17.70
C LYS A 56 0.86 2.73 16.95
N GLU A 57 1.39 1.92 16.04
CA GLU A 57 2.53 2.29 15.21
C GLU A 57 2.19 3.45 14.28
N ILE A 58 1.05 3.38 13.59
CA ILE A 58 0.55 4.44 12.72
C ILE A 58 0.34 5.75 13.50
N ALA A 59 -0.30 5.68 14.67
CA ALA A 59 -0.53 6.87 15.51
C ALA A 59 0.80 7.52 15.92
N MET A 60 1.78 6.73 16.36
CA MET A 60 3.10 7.22 16.75
C MET A 60 3.84 7.90 15.57
N LEU A 61 3.85 7.26 14.39
CA LEU A 61 4.52 7.83 13.22
C LEU A 61 3.90 9.15 12.80
N ARG A 62 2.57 9.26 12.88
CA ARG A 62 1.85 10.51 12.61
C ARG A 62 2.12 11.58 13.66
N GLU A 63 2.25 11.23 14.92
CA GLU A 63 2.68 12.17 15.99
C GLU A 63 4.11 12.70 15.76
N MET A 64 4.97 11.90 15.13
CA MET A 64 6.31 12.30 14.70
C MET A 64 6.33 13.18 13.43
N GLY A 65 5.17 13.37 12.78
CA GLY A 65 5.00 14.23 11.61
C GLY A 65 5.08 13.53 10.25
N ALA A 66 5.25 12.20 10.22
CA ALA A 66 5.23 11.43 8.98
C ALA A 66 3.80 11.17 8.51
N TYR A 67 3.57 11.16 7.18
CA TYR A 67 2.36 10.56 6.61
C TYR A 67 2.51 9.05 6.52
N VAL A 68 1.43 8.31 6.74
CA VAL A 68 1.46 6.84 6.77
C VAL A 68 0.59 6.23 5.68
N ILE A 69 1.20 5.34 4.89
CA ILE A 69 0.50 4.41 4.00
C ILE A 69 0.36 3.09 4.76
N ALA A 70 -0.86 2.66 5.07
CA ALA A 70 -1.07 1.31 5.59
C ALA A 70 -1.34 0.35 4.44
N SER A 71 -0.50 -0.67 4.30
CA SER A 71 -0.49 -1.55 3.13
C SER A 71 -0.73 -3.02 3.45
N HIS A 72 -1.32 -3.72 2.48
CA HIS A 72 -1.36 -5.17 2.43
C HIS A 72 -1.11 -5.68 1.01
N HIS A 73 -0.37 -6.79 0.88
CA HIS A 73 -0.03 -7.41 -0.39
C HIS A 73 -0.34 -8.91 -0.33
N ASP A 74 -1.22 -9.38 -1.22
CA ASP A 74 -1.45 -10.80 -1.46
C ASP A 74 -0.81 -11.19 -2.80
N PHE A 75 0.31 -11.91 -2.74
CA PHE A 75 1.06 -12.38 -3.92
C PHE A 75 0.53 -13.68 -4.49
N GLU A 76 -0.44 -14.32 -3.86
CA GLU A 76 -0.97 -15.62 -4.26
C GLU A 76 -2.27 -15.49 -5.04
N GLN A 77 -3.16 -14.59 -4.62
CA GLN A 77 -4.51 -14.48 -5.17
C GLN A 77 -5.09 -13.07 -5.08
N THR A 78 -6.23 -12.88 -5.70
CA THR A 78 -7.16 -11.79 -5.44
C THR A 78 -8.31 -12.35 -4.61
N PRO A 79 -8.54 -11.83 -3.39
CA PRO A 79 -9.66 -12.26 -2.56
C PRO A 79 -11.03 -11.96 -3.19
N ASP A 80 -12.08 -12.59 -2.69
CA ASP A 80 -13.47 -12.28 -3.07
C ASP A 80 -13.82 -10.81 -2.79
N PRO A 81 -14.74 -10.18 -3.56
CA PRO A 81 -15.08 -8.76 -3.44
C PRO A 81 -15.44 -8.33 -2.01
N GLU A 82 -16.19 -9.15 -1.27
CA GLU A 82 -16.54 -8.84 0.13
C GLU A 82 -15.30 -8.80 1.04
N VAL A 83 -14.32 -9.69 0.79
CA VAL A 83 -13.06 -9.70 1.54
C VAL A 83 -12.21 -8.49 1.19
N ILE A 84 -12.12 -8.11 -0.11
CA ILE A 84 -11.43 -6.89 -0.54
C ILE A 84 -12.03 -5.68 0.20
N ARG A 85 -13.34 -5.55 0.20
CA ARG A 85 -14.05 -4.45 0.89
C ARG A 85 -13.72 -4.42 2.38
N MET A 86 -13.80 -5.57 3.04
CA MET A 86 -13.47 -5.70 4.47
C MET A 86 -12.01 -5.29 4.75
N LEU A 87 -11.06 -5.72 3.91
CA LEU A 87 -9.64 -5.36 4.06
C LEU A 87 -9.42 -3.84 3.91
N LEU A 88 -10.02 -3.22 2.89
CA LEU A 88 -9.91 -1.79 2.66
C LEU A 88 -10.46 -0.99 3.85
N GLU A 89 -11.64 -1.36 4.37
CA GLU A 89 -12.23 -0.70 5.53
C GLU A 89 -11.39 -0.91 6.79
N GLN A 90 -10.91 -2.12 7.04
CA GLN A 90 -10.08 -2.41 8.20
C GLN A 90 -8.77 -1.63 8.19
N ILE A 91 -8.13 -1.50 7.02
CA ILE A 91 -6.92 -0.69 6.86
C ILE A 91 -7.24 0.79 7.05
N ARG A 92 -8.35 1.30 6.51
CA ARG A 92 -8.81 2.69 6.70
C ARG A 92 -9.02 3.01 8.18
N GLU A 93 -9.65 2.11 8.92
CA GLU A 93 -9.91 2.27 10.36
C GLU A 93 -8.64 2.25 11.22
N SER A 94 -7.49 1.92 10.65
CA SER A 94 -6.20 2.03 11.34
C SER A 94 -5.78 3.46 11.66
N GLY A 95 -6.37 4.45 10.99
CA GLY A 95 -6.01 5.86 11.10
C GLY A 95 -4.84 6.28 10.19
N ALA A 96 -4.44 5.44 9.23
CA ALA A 96 -3.44 5.79 8.23
C ALA A 96 -3.96 6.89 7.29
N ASP A 97 -3.05 7.66 6.70
CA ASP A 97 -3.39 8.72 5.75
C ASP A 97 -3.74 8.17 4.37
N VAL A 98 -3.22 6.99 4.03
CA VAL A 98 -3.47 6.33 2.74
C VAL A 98 -3.69 4.83 2.96
N VAL A 99 -4.75 4.29 2.37
CA VAL A 99 -5.00 2.83 2.29
C VAL A 99 -4.32 2.25 1.07
N LYS A 100 -3.65 1.10 1.20
CA LYS A 100 -3.01 0.43 0.06
C LYS A 100 -3.27 -1.07 0.05
N LEU A 101 -3.74 -1.57 -1.11
CA LEU A 101 -3.96 -2.99 -1.34
C LEU A 101 -3.40 -3.42 -2.71
N ALA A 102 -2.53 -4.43 -2.71
CA ALA A 102 -2.02 -5.06 -3.93
C ALA A 102 -2.34 -6.55 -3.93
N VAL A 103 -2.92 -7.07 -4.99
CA VAL A 103 -3.36 -8.45 -5.09
C VAL A 103 -2.92 -9.11 -6.39
N MET A 104 -2.84 -10.44 -6.42
CA MET A 104 -2.39 -11.21 -7.59
C MET A 104 -3.58 -11.81 -8.34
N PRO A 105 -3.89 -11.35 -9.56
CA PRO A 105 -5.02 -11.87 -10.32
C PRO A 105 -4.67 -13.23 -10.96
N GLN A 106 -5.57 -14.19 -10.83
CA GLN A 106 -5.51 -15.48 -11.51
C GLN A 106 -6.22 -15.40 -12.88
N ASN A 107 -7.20 -14.51 -13.01
CA ASN A 107 -8.01 -14.30 -14.22
C ASN A 107 -8.44 -12.82 -14.33
N MET A 108 -9.14 -12.44 -15.41
CA MET A 108 -9.59 -11.07 -15.61
C MET A 108 -10.73 -10.64 -14.68
N TRP A 109 -11.52 -11.58 -14.17
CA TRP A 109 -12.57 -11.25 -13.19
C TRP A 109 -11.97 -10.72 -11.89
N ASP A 110 -10.80 -11.26 -11.47
CA ASP A 110 -10.09 -10.79 -10.31
C ASP A 110 -9.69 -9.31 -10.45
N VAL A 111 -9.26 -8.92 -11.65
CA VAL A 111 -8.92 -7.52 -11.96
C VAL A 111 -10.16 -6.63 -11.89
N LEU A 112 -11.28 -7.09 -12.48
CA LEU A 112 -12.54 -6.34 -12.47
C LEU A 112 -13.10 -6.20 -11.05
N HIS A 113 -13.06 -7.25 -10.25
CA HIS A 113 -13.47 -7.22 -8.84
C HIS A 113 -12.66 -6.19 -8.03
N LEU A 114 -11.33 -6.16 -8.21
CA LEU A 114 -10.51 -5.16 -7.54
C LEU A 114 -10.88 -3.74 -7.97
N LEU A 115 -11.08 -3.50 -9.27
CA LEU A 115 -11.45 -2.17 -9.78
C LEU A 115 -12.84 -1.76 -9.29
N GLU A 116 -13.81 -2.68 -9.24
CA GLU A 116 -15.14 -2.41 -8.69
C GLU A 116 -15.06 -2.00 -7.21
N GLU A 117 -14.33 -2.76 -6.38
CA GLU A 117 -14.22 -2.44 -4.96
C GLU A 117 -13.36 -1.18 -4.71
N THR A 118 -12.40 -0.88 -5.60
CA THR A 118 -11.66 0.39 -5.60
C THR A 118 -12.61 1.57 -5.81
N ASN A 119 -13.45 1.50 -6.84
CA ASN A 119 -14.44 2.54 -7.13
C ASN A 119 -15.46 2.69 -5.99
N ARG A 120 -15.95 1.58 -5.47
CA ARG A 120 -16.90 1.57 -4.33
C ARG A 120 -16.30 2.24 -3.09
N PHE A 121 -15.05 1.94 -2.76
CA PHE A 121 -14.35 2.57 -1.64
C PHE A 121 -14.21 4.07 -1.86
N HIS A 122 -13.77 4.48 -3.05
CA HIS A 122 -13.62 5.90 -3.39
C HIS A 122 -14.94 6.68 -3.31
N GLU A 123 -16.04 6.10 -3.80
CA GLU A 123 -17.37 6.74 -3.71
C GLU A 123 -17.84 6.88 -2.25
N ASN A 124 -17.57 5.89 -1.40
CA ASN A 124 -17.95 5.91 0.01
C ASN A 124 -17.04 6.81 0.87
N HIS A 125 -15.78 6.98 0.46
CA HIS A 125 -14.75 7.72 1.18
C HIS A 125 -13.96 8.66 0.26
N PRO A 126 -14.61 9.68 -0.37
CA PRO A 126 -13.99 10.50 -1.41
C PRO A 126 -12.77 11.30 -0.93
N ASP A 127 -12.70 11.60 0.37
CA ASP A 127 -11.61 12.36 0.98
C ASP A 127 -10.48 11.46 1.52
N HIS A 128 -10.61 10.12 1.40
CA HIS A 128 -9.59 9.19 1.90
C HIS A 128 -8.77 8.60 0.76
N PRO A 129 -7.47 8.95 0.64
CA PRO A 129 -6.63 8.45 -0.44
C PRO A 129 -6.50 6.92 -0.44
N LEU A 130 -6.65 6.34 -1.62
CA LEU A 130 -6.58 4.90 -1.84
C LEU A 130 -5.56 4.56 -2.92
N ILE A 131 -4.80 3.51 -2.71
CA ILE A 131 -3.90 2.90 -3.69
C ILE A 131 -4.29 1.43 -3.86
N THR A 132 -4.74 1.04 -5.04
CA THR A 132 -4.98 -0.36 -5.35
C THR A 132 -4.25 -0.77 -6.62
N MET A 133 -3.80 -2.02 -6.66
CA MET A 133 -3.22 -2.57 -7.88
C MET A 133 -3.41 -4.08 -7.97
N SER A 134 -3.77 -4.51 -9.15
CA SER A 134 -3.69 -5.90 -9.56
C SER A 134 -2.29 -6.14 -10.13
N MET A 135 -1.56 -7.10 -9.56
CA MET A 135 -0.16 -7.35 -9.90
C MET A 135 0.00 -8.21 -11.17
N GLY A 136 1.21 -8.34 -11.65
CA GLY A 136 1.55 -9.15 -12.83
C GLY A 136 0.97 -8.59 -14.14
N ALA A 137 1.19 -9.34 -15.22
CA ALA A 137 0.83 -8.90 -16.58
C ALA A 137 -0.69 -8.72 -16.78
N LYS A 138 -1.51 -9.56 -16.13
CA LYS A 138 -2.98 -9.44 -16.22
C LYS A 138 -3.50 -8.17 -15.57
N GLY A 139 -2.82 -7.70 -14.51
CA GLY A 139 -3.22 -6.52 -13.75
C GLY A 139 -2.83 -5.18 -14.36
N GLY A 140 -2.15 -5.16 -15.51
CA GLY A 140 -1.63 -3.93 -16.12
C GLY A 140 -2.66 -2.81 -16.28
N ILE A 141 -3.91 -3.14 -16.56
CA ILE A 141 -4.98 -2.15 -16.70
C ILE A 141 -5.23 -1.37 -15.39
N SER A 142 -5.11 -2.00 -14.23
CA SER A 142 -5.28 -1.33 -12.93
C SER A 142 -4.20 -0.28 -12.66
N ARG A 143 -3.03 -0.41 -13.27
CA ARG A 143 -1.93 0.57 -13.15
C ARG A 143 -2.08 1.76 -14.09
N VAL A 144 -2.73 1.55 -15.24
CA VAL A 144 -2.92 2.58 -16.27
C VAL A 144 -4.23 3.33 -16.06
N ALA A 145 -5.29 2.64 -15.69
CA ALA A 145 -6.63 3.17 -15.53
C ALA A 145 -7.09 3.28 -14.06
N GLY A 146 -6.21 3.00 -13.07
CA GLY A 146 -6.58 3.01 -11.65
C GLY A 146 -7.16 4.34 -11.17
N GLU A 147 -6.67 5.45 -11.69
CA GLU A 147 -7.17 6.80 -11.38
C GLU A 147 -8.67 6.95 -11.66
N PHE A 148 -9.18 6.37 -12.75
CA PHE A 148 -10.62 6.43 -13.09
C PHE A 148 -11.51 5.70 -12.07
N PHE A 149 -10.92 4.82 -11.26
CA PHE A 149 -11.59 4.06 -10.21
C PHE A 149 -11.27 4.58 -8.80
N GLY A 150 -10.46 5.66 -8.68
CA GLY A 150 -10.13 6.28 -7.41
C GLY A 150 -8.79 5.87 -6.79
N SER A 151 -7.95 5.08 -7.48
CA SER A 151 -6.58 4.82 -7.03
C SER A 151 -5.67 6.00 -7.34
N CYS A 152 -5.13 6.66 -6.30
CA CYS A 152 -4.42 7.94 -6.45
C CYS A 152 -2.94 7.83 -6.85
N VAL A 153 -2.34 6.64 -6.78
CA VAL A 153 -0.91 6.41 -7.11
C VAL A 153 -0.74 5.12 -7.88
N THR A 154 0.14 5.14 -8.89
CA THR A 154 0.66 3.94 -9.55
C THR A 154 2.17 3.82 -9.36
N PHE A 155 2.69 2.60 -9.48
CA PHE A 155 4.12 2.30 -9.31
C PHE A 155 4.72 1.81 -10.62
N GLY A 156 5.81 2.45 -11.04
CA GLY A 156 6.62 2.04 -12.18
C GLY A 156 8.07 1.78 -11.76
N ALA A 157 8.78 0.93 -12.49
CA ALA A 157 10.19 0.68 -12.24
C ALA A 157 11.08 1.62 -13.07
N GLY A 158 11.94 2.39 -12.40
CA GLY A 158 12.98 3.19 -13.05
C GLY A 158 14.27 2.41 -13.38
N GLY A 159 14.28 1.10 -13.11
CA GLY A 159 15.40 0.18 -13.29
C GLY A 159 14.92 -1.26 -13.14
N GLN A 160 15.54 -2.04 -12.25
CA GLN A 160 15.05 -3.37 -11.93
C GLN A 160 13.73 -3.29 -11.17
N ALA A 161 12.70 -3.97 -11.67
CA ALA A 161 11.38 -4.00 -11.03
C ALA A 161 11.45 -4.63 -9.64
N SER A 162 10.79 -4.02 -8.65
CA SER A 162 10.71 -4.53 -7.28
C SER A 162 9.49 -5.43 -7.04
N ALA A 163 8.50 -5.40 -7.97
CA ALA A 163 7.31 -6.24 -7.90
C ALA A 163 6.82 -6.63 -9.30
N PRO A 164 6.06 -7.73 -9.44
CA PRO A 164 5.51 -8.16 -10.72
C PRO A 164 4.66 -7.09 -11.39
N GLY A 165 4.95 -6.80 -12.67
CA GLY A 165 4.16 -5.87 -13.49
C GLY A 165 4.49 -4.38 -13.32
N GLN A 166 5.61 -4.06 -12.65
CA GLN A 166 6.16 -2.70 -12.62
C GLN A 166 6.92 -2.36 -13.89
#